data_6c9ad7c31b5267ab9ff8ce02a9c74e2e
#
_entry.id   6c9ad7c31b5267ab9ff8ce02a9c74e2e
#
_cell.length_a   1.000
_cell.length_b   1.000
_cell.length_c   1.000
_cell.angle_alpha   90.00
_cell.angle_beta   90.00
_cell.angle_gamma   90.00
#
_symmetry.space_group_name_H-M   'P 1'
#
loop_
_entity.id
_entity.type
_entity.pdbx_description
1 polymer ?
#
loop_
_entity_poly.entity_id
_entity_poly.type
_entity_poly.pdbx_seq_one_letter_code
_entity_poly.pdbx_strand_id
1 'polypeptide(L)'
;ATVPSGKTGKEALRNIPTSIKEFKPNVMLSVPTLAKSFKKNIETTIKKSGPVVEKLYNFALKNAIAYNKECYNKGTEFMDIFRKPIMSIFDKIIFKKVREGLGGQMKFFVGGGALLDIDLQRYYYAIGIPMYQGYGLSEATPIISANSPAKCIFGSSGKVVQPMEIKILDADGVEQPFGVKGEICIKGENVMAGY
;
A
#
# COMPACT_ATOMS: atom_id res chain seq x y z
N ALA A 1 5.15 16.43 -10.22
CA ALA A 1 5.41 14.98 -10.31
C ALA A 1 6.82 14.78 -10.87
N THR A 2 7.58 13.86 -10.27
CA THR A 2 8.92 13.50 -10.74
C THR A 2 8.93 12.04 -11.19
N VAL A 3 9.66 11.77 -12.26
CA VAL A 3 9.87 10.42 -12.78
C VAL A 3 11.35 10.07 -12.55
N PRO A 4 11.68 8.82 -12.17
CA PRO A 4 13.08 8.40 -12.00
C PRO A 4 13.87 8.62 -13.29
N SER A 5 15.10 9.12 -13.15
CA SER A 5 16.01 9.30 -14.27
C SER A 5 16.48 7.95 -14.84
N GLY A 6 16.61 7.85 -16.17
CA GLY A 6 17.13 6.66 -16.86
C GLY A 6 16.77 6.65 -18.33
N LYS A 7 17.70 6.19 -19.17
CA LYS A 7 17.49 6.05 -20.63
C LYS A 7 16.65 4.82 -21.00
N THR A 8 16.57 3.85 -20.09
CA THR A 8 15.77 2.61 -20.26
C THR A 8 14.92 2.35 -19.03
N GLY A 9 13.83 1.59 -19.16
CA GLY A 9 12.96 1.22 -18.04
C GLY A 9 13.71 0.47 -16.93
N LYS A 10 14.71 -0.37 -17.26
CA LYS A 10 15.55 -1.05 -16.28
C LYS A 10 16.42 -0.07 -15.50
N GLU A 11 16.96 0.93 -16.16
CA GLU A 11 17.79 1.97 -15.54
C GLU A 11 16.96 2.89 -14.65
N ALA A 12 15.79 3.29 -15.11
CA ALA A 12 14.82 4.05 -14.31
C ALA A 12 14.44 3.30 -13.02
N LEU A 13 14.11 2.01 -13.10
CA LEU A 13 13.82 1.17 -11.92
C LEU A 13 15.00 1.09 -10.93
N ARG A 14 16.23 1.02 -11.45
CA ARG A 14 17.46 0.97 -10.64
C ARG A 14 17.72 2.28 -9.90
N ASN A 15 17.32 3.41 -10.49
CA ASN A 15 17.51 4.74 -9.95
C ASN A 15 16.41 5.19 -8.98
N ILE A 16 15.30 4.45 -8.86
CA ILE A 16 14.19 4.79 -7.96
C ILE A 16 14.66 5.07 -6.53
N PRO A 17 15.48 4.23 -5.87
CA PRO A 17 15.92 4.48 -4.49
C PRO A 17 16.71 5.79 -4.34
N THR A 18 17.54 6.13 -5.32
CA THR A 18 18.30 7.37 -5.36
C THR A 18 17.39 8.57 -5.55
N SER A 19 16.48 8.49 -6.51
CA SER A 19 15.50 9.55 -6.78
C SER A 19 14.56 9.81 -5.59
N ILE A 20 14.15 8.75 -4.87
CA ILE A 20 13.33 8.90 -3.65
C ILE A 20 14.09 9.69 -2.58
N LYS A 21 15.37 9.43 -2.39
CA LYS A 21 16.20 10.15 -1.41
C LYS A 21 16.44 11.61 -1.80
N GLU A 22 16.60 11.86 -3.10
CA GLU A 22 16.83 13.20 -3.64
C GLU A 22 15.56 14.07 -3.60
N PHE A 23 14.45 13.56 -4.13
CA PHE A 23 13.20 14.32 -4.28
C PHE A 23 12.27 14.24 -3.06
N LYS A 24 12.48 13.27 -2.15
CA LYS A 24 11.69 13.08 -0.92
C LYS A 24 10.18 13.18 -1.15
N PRO A 25 9.59 12.34 -2.02
CA PRO A 25 8.18 12.44 -2.37
C PRO A 25 7.28 12.15 -1.16
N ASN A 26 6.13 12.82 -1.09
CA ASN A 26 5.10 12.53 -0.07
C ASN A 26 4.20 11.35 -0.45
N VAL A 27 3.97 11.16 -1.75
CA VAL A 27 3.13 10.10 -2.31
C VAL A 27 3.86 9.48 -3.48
N MET A 28 3.74 8.17 -3.63
CA MET A 28 4.32 7.44 -4.75
C MET A 28 3.32 6.45 -5.32
N LEU A 29 3.18 6.48 -6.65
CA LEU A 29 2.49 5.41 -7.37
C LEU A 29 3.44 4.21 -7.47
N SER A 30 2.94 3.02 -7.20
CA SER A 30 3.76 1.81 -7.15
C SER A 30 2.99 0.61 -7.68
N VAL A 31 3.75 -0.39 -8.07
CA VAL A 31 3.23 -1.71 -8.41
C VAL A 31 3.69 -2.74 -7.37
N PRO A 32 2.96 -3.85 -7.17
CA PRO A 32 3.29 -4.83 -6.13
C PRO A 32 4.73 -5.36 -6.18
N THR A 33 5.29 -5.53 -7.39
CA THR A 33 6.68 -5.99 -7.58
C THR A 33 7.71 -5.01 -7.03
N LEU A 34 7.49 -3.71 -7.23
CA LEU A 34 8.37 -2.68 -6.71
C LEU A 34 8.28 -2.60 -5.17
N ALA A 35 7.08 -2.69 -4.62
CA ALA A 35 6.87 -2.74 -3.18
C ALA A 35 7.57 -3.94 -2.53
N LYS A 36 7.46 -5.15 -3.14
CA LYS A 36 8.20 -6.34 -2.69
C LYS A 36 9.70 -6.12 -2.71
N SER A 37 10.22 -5.46 -3.75
CA SER A 37 11.65 -5.13 -3.86
C SER A 37 12.10 -4.19 -2.74
N PHE A 38 11.36 -3.14 -2.44
CA PHE A 38 11.66 -2.23 -1.32
C PHE A 38 11.65 -2.95 0.02
N LYS A 39 10.63 -3.77 0.30
CA LYS A 39 10.58 -4.58 1.52
C LYS A 39 11.83 -5.44 1.65
N LYS A 40 12.20 -6.19 0.60
CA LYS A 40 13.40 -7.03 0.58
C LYS A 40 14.68 -6.22 0.84
N ASN A 41 14.80 -5.03 0.27
CA ASN A 41 15.95 -4.16 0.48
C ASN A 41 16.03 -3.66 1.94
N ILE A 42 14.89 -3.29 2.54
CA ILE A 42 14.80 -2.89 3.94
C ILE A 42 15.23 -4.06 4.83
N GLU A 43 14.64 -5.24 4.66
CA GLU A 43 14.96 -6.45 5.44
C GLU A 43 16.44 -6.83 5.31
N THR A 44 17.00 -6.74 4.10
CA THR A 44 18.43 -6.99 3.86
C THR A 44 19.33 -5.98 4.59
N THR A 45 18.93 -4.71 4.61
CA THR A 45 19.68 -3.66 5.33
C THR A 45 19.63 -3.88 6.84
N ILE A 46 18.46 -4.22 7.37
CA ILE A 46 18.27 -4.55 8.79
C ILE A 46 19.13 -5.76 9.19
N LYS A 47 19.13 -6.82 8.38
CA LYS A 47 19.95 -8.02 8.61
C LYS A 47 21.44 -7.71 8.63
N LYS A 48 21.92 -6.84 7.73
CA LYS A 48 23.32 -6.37 7.71
C LYS A 48 23.70 -5.52 8.93
N SER A 49 22.74 -4.91 9.61
CA SER A 49 22.97 -4.11 10.81
C SER A 49 23.21 -4.95 12.07
N GLY A 50 23.16 -6.26 11.96
CA GLY A 50 23.48 -7.22 13.01
C GLY A 50 22.28 -7.89 13.68
N PRO A 51 22.50 -9.02 14.36
CA PRO A 51 21.43 -9.89 14.86
C PRO A 51 20.56 -9.24 15.95
N VAL A 52 21.11 -8.33 16.72
CA VAL A 52 20.36 -7.60 17.76
C VAL A 52 19.36 -6.64 17.12
N VAL A 53 19.78 -5.89 16.10
CA VAL A 53 18.93 -4.96 15.36
C VAL A 53 17.83 -5.73 14.62
N GLU A 54 18.16 -6.86 14.01
CA GLU A 54 17.20 -7.72 13.32
C GLU A 54 16.12 -8.26 14.28
N LYS A 55 16.52 -8.79 15.44
CA LYS A 55 15.58 -9.27 16.48
C LYS A 55 14.66 -8.15 16.95
N LEU A 56 15.22 -6.98 17.23
CA LEU A 56 14.45 -5.82 17.70
C LEU A 56 13.45 -5.33 16.63
N TYR A 57 13.88 -5.26 15.36
CA TYR A 57 13.04 -4.91 14.24
C TYR A 57 11.88 -5.90 14.06
N ASN A 58 12.17 -7.21 14.08
CA ASN A 58 11.14 -8.24 13.93
C ASN A 58 10.14 -8.22 15.11
N PHE A 59 10.60 -7.98 16.31
CA PHE A 59 9.73 -7.81 17.47
C PHE A 59 8.82 -6.57 17.33
N ALA A 60 9.39 -5.43 16.92
CA ALA A 60 8.65 -4.20 16.68
C ALA A 60 7.62 -4.39 15.58
N LEU A 61 8.00 -5.00 14.45
CA LEU A 61 7.12 -5.26 13.32
C LEU A 61 5.95 -6.17 13.69
N LYS A 62 6.21 -7.26 14.42
CA LYS A 62 5.16 -8.17 14.91
C LYS A 62 4.14 -7.45 15.79
N ASN A 63 4.61 -6.62 16.72
CA ASN A 63 3.72 -5.85 17.59
C ASN A 63 2.95 -4.76 16.83
N ALA A 64 3.58 -4.11 15.82
CA ALA A 64 2.93 -3.13 14.98
C ALA A 64 1.80 -3.75 14.15
N ILE A 65 2.04 -4.90 13.53
CA ILE A 65 1.02 -5.64 12.77
C ILE A 65 -0.13 -6.04 13.71
N ALA A 66 0.17 -6.59 14.89
CA ALA A 66 -0.84 -6.99 15.87
C ALA A 66 -1.68 -5.81 16.36
N TYR A 67 -1.08 -4.62 16.57
CA TYR A 67 -1.78 -3.40 16.97
C TYR A 67 -2.65 -2.82 15.84
N ASN A 68 -2.15 -2.83 14.62
CA ASN A 68 -2.83 -2.23 13.46
C ASN A 68 -3.97 -3.10 12.91
N LYS A 69 -3.93 -4.42 13.13
CA LYS A 69 -4.94 -5.40 12.67
C LYS A 69 -5.31 -5.21 11.20
N GLU A 70 -6.59 -5.04 10.90
CA GLU A 70 -7.12 -4.85 9.54
C GLU A 70 -7.31 -3.36 9.18
N CYS A 71 -6.53 -2.48 9.77
CA CYS A 71 -6.52 -1.02 9.70
C CYS A 71 -7.78 -0.30 10.23
N TYR A 72 -8.99 -0.75 9.91
CA TYR A 72 -10.24 -0.14 10.39
C TYR A 72 -10.55 -0.42 11.86
N ASN A 73 -9.95 -1.45 12.45
CA ASN A 73 -10.15 -1.86 13.85
C ASN A 73 -8.86 -1.74 14.69
N LYS A 74 -8.00 -0.80 14.35
CA LYS A 74 -6.74 -0.50 15.04
C LYS A 74 -6.96 -0.16 16.50
N GLY A 75 -6.20 -0.81 17.39
CA GLY A 75 -6.17 -0.47 18.81
C GLY A 75 -7.45 -0.77 19.60
N THR A 76 -8.27 -1.73 19.13
CA THR A 76 -9.57 -2.07 19.75
C THR A 76 -9.48 -3.13 20.83
N GLU A 77 -8.34 -3.79 21.04
CA GLU A 77 -8.16 -4.80 22.08
C GLU A 77 -7.63 -4.21 23.37
N PHE A 78 -7.96 -4.83 24.50
CA PHE A 78 -7.46 -4.44 25.82
C PHE A 78 -5.92 -4.40 25.88
N MET A 79 -5.25 -5.36 25.25
CA MET A 79 -3.79 -5.42 25.17
C MET A 79 -3.17 -4.25 24.39
N ASP A 80 -3.93 -3.56 23.58
CA ASP A 80 -3.44 -2.44 22.77
C ASP A 80 -3.16 -1.18 23.62
N ILE A 81 -3.73 -1.09 24.81
CA ILE A 81 -3.40 -0.05 25.80
C ILE A 81 -1.90 -0.12 26.15
N PHE A 82 -1.38 -1.34 26.34
CA PHE A 82 0.05 -1.56 26.63
C PHE A 82 0.92 -1.50 25.38
N ARG A 83 0.40 -1.91 24.23
CA ARG A 83 1.13 -1.85 22.94
C ARG A 83 1.36 -0.42 22.45
N LYS A 84 0.40 0.48 22.65
CA LYS A 84 0.46 1.87 22.16
C LYS A 84 1.74 2.63 22.58
N PRO A 85 2.14 2.70 23.87
CA PRO A 85 3.39 3.37 24.26
C PRO A 85 4.63 2.69 23.68
N ILE A 86 4.66 1.34 23.67
CA ILE A 86 5.75 0.55 23.12
C ILE A 86 5.90 0.85 21.63
N MET A 87 4.79 0.90 20.90
CA MET A 87 4.77 1.24 19.47
C MET A 87 5.30 2.65 19.19
N SER A 88 4.98 3.62 20.04
CA SER A 88 5.51 4.98 19.90
C SER A 88 7.03 5.05 20.03
N ILE A 89 7.61 4.22 20.92
CA ILE A 89 9.06 4.10 21.08
C ILE A 89 9.68 3.44 19.85
N PHE A 90 9.14 2.31 19.40
CA PHE A 90 9.65 1.62 18.20
C PHE A 90 9.50 2.44 16.93
N ASP A 91 8.43 3.22 16.82
CA ASP A 91 8.26 4.14 15.68
C ASP A 91 9.41 5.14 15.61
N LYS A 92 9.79 5.76 16.73
CA LYS A 92 10.86 6.75 16.79
C LYS A 92 12.26 6.15 16.57
N ILE A 93 12.52 4.96 17.11
CA ILE A 93 13.88 4.37 17.10
C ILE A 93 14.12 3.54 15.83
N ILE A 94 13.11 2.80 15.35
CA ILE A 94 13.24 1.81 14.29
C ILE A 94 12.56 2.28 13.01
N PHE A 95 11.23 2.48 13.03
CA PHE A 95 10.48 2.75 11.81
C PHE A 95 10.76 4.12 11.22
N LYS A 96 11.10 5.11 12.04
CA LYS A 96 11.59 6.41 11.54
C LYS A 96 12.83 6.24 10.67
N LYS A 97 13.81 5.43 11.10
CA LYS A 97 15.02 5.16 10.30
C LYS A 97 14.70 4.42 8.99
N VAL A 98 13.74 3.49 9.02
CA VAL A 98 13.25 2.82 7.80
C VAL A 98 12.63 3.83 6.84
N ARG A 99 11.80 4.74 7.35
CA ARG A 99 11.18 5.82 6.53
C ARG A 99 12.21 6.81 6.00
N GLU A 100 13.22 7.14 6.76
CA GLU A 100 14.36 7.98 6.31
C GLU A 100 15.10 7.34 5.14
N GLY A 101 15.25 6.01 5.13
CA GLY A 101 15.76 5.25 3.99
C GLY A 101 14.91 5.38 2.71
N LEU A 102 13.63 5.72 2.86
CA LEU A 102 12.69 6.02 1.79
C LEU A 102 12.42 7.54 1.64
N GLY A 103 13.41 8.37 1.92
CA GLY A 103 13.35 9.82 1.76
C GLY A 103 12.77 10.59 2.95
N GLY A 104 12.21 9.92 3.96
CA GLY A 104 11.74 10.50 5.23
C GLY A 104 10.42 11.27 5.18
N GLN A 105 9.92 11.62 4.00
CA GLN A 105 8.68 12.39 3.82
C GLN A 105 7.52 11.58 3.22
N MET A 106 7.76 10.32 2.88
CA MET A 106 6.76 9.43 2.29
C MET A 106 5.60 9.22 3.26
N LYS A 107 4.39 9.57 2.84
CA LYS A 107 3.16 9.41 3.62
C LYS A 107 2.46 8.09 3.30
N PHE A 108 2.35 7.76 2.02
CA PHE A 108 1.73 6.52 1.55
C PHE A 108 2.11 6.20 0.10
N PHE A 109 1.92 4.95 -0.28
CA PHE A 109 1.91 4.49 -1.66
C PHE A 109 0.48 4.30 -2.16
N VAL A 110 0.28 4.47 -3.45
CA VAL A 110 -0.93 4.01 -4.15
C VAL A 110 -0.51 2.86 -5.06
N GLY A 111 -1.03 1.67 -4.79
CA GLY A 111 -0.75 0.45 -5.54
C GLY A 111 -1.84 0.16 -6.56
N GLY A 112 -1.44 -0.18 -7.77
CA GLY A 112 -2.34 -0.57 -8.85
C GLY A 112 -1.67 -1.50 -9.84
N GLY A 113 -2.40 -1.89 -10.90
CA GLY A 113 -1.91 -2.75 -11.97
C GLY A 113 -1.86 -4.24 -11.65
N ALA A 114 -1.95 -4.66 -10.41
CA ALA A 114 -2.10 -6.03 -9.95
C ALA A 114 -2.59 -6.08 -8.50
N LEU A 115 -3.09 -7.23 -8.07
CA LEU A 115 -3.52 -7.44 -6.69
C LEU A 115 -2.33 -7.33 -5.73
N LEU A 116 -2.47 -6.49 -4.72
CA LEU A 116 -1.49 -6.30 -3.67
C LEU A 116 -1.72 -7.34 -2.56
N ASP A 117 -0.68 -8.09 -2.25
CA ASP A 117 -0.66 -9.08 -1.18
C ASP A 117 -1.01 -8.44 0.18
N ILE A 118 -1.89 -9.10 0.96
CA ILE A 118 -2.39 -8.58 2.24
C ILE A 118 -1.25 -8.42 3.26
N ASP A 119 -0.29 -9.35 3.30
CA ASP A 119 0.83 -9.26 4.24
C ASP A 119 1.77 -8.13 3.85
N LEU A 120 1.86 -7.80 2.57
CA LEU A 120 2.59 -6.64 2.10
C LEU A 120 1.88 -5.33 2.51
N GLN A 121 0.54 -5.28 2.45
CA GLN A 121 -0.25 -4.15 2.96
C GLN A 121 -0.06 -3.97 4.47
N ARG A 122 -0.18 -5.06 5.25
CA ARG A 122 0.07 -5.07 6.70
C ARG A 122 1.47 -4.60 7.05
N TYR A 123 2.47 -5.05 6.30
CA TYR A 123 3.86 -4.64 6.48
C TYR A 123 4.03 -3.12 6.32
N TYR A 124 3.58 -2.56 5.20
CA TYR A 124 3.72 -1.14 4.93
C TYR A 124 2.92 -0.27 5.89
N TYR A 125 1.75 -0.74 6.30
CA TYR A 125 0.95 -0.08 7.33
C TYR A 125 1.67 -0.08 8.68
N ALA A 126 2.34 -1.17 9.04
CA ALA A 126 3.07 -1.31 10.28
C ALA A 126 4.29 -0.38 10.38
N ILE A 127 5.03 -0.17 9.28
CA ILE A 127 6.17 0.76 9.26
C ILE A 127 5.78 2.24 9.10
N GLY A 128 4.47 2.53 9.03
CA GLY A 128 3.93 3.90 8.98
C GLY A 128 3.94 4.54 7.59
N ILE A 129 4.07 3.76 6.52
CA ILE A 129 3.92 4.20 5.13
C ILE A 129 2.93 3.26 4.43
N PRO A 130 1.62 3.39 4.70
CA PRO A 130 0.62 2.47 4.16
C PRO A 130 0.64 2.43 2.63
N MET A 131 0.31 1.26 2.09
CA MET A 131 0.13 1.06 0.67
C MET A 131 -1.34 0.79 0.37
N TYR A 132 -2.00 1.74 -0.26
CA TYR A 132 -3.42 1.67 -0.59
C TYR A 132 -3.62 1.01 -1.94
N GLN A 133 -4.39 -0.08 -1.96
CA GLN A 133 -4.76 -0.77 -3.20
C GLN A 133 -5.78 0.07 -3.96
N GLY A 134 -5.54 0.29 -5.24
CA GLY A 134 -6.50 0.79 -6.22
C GLY A 134 -6.81 -0.28 -7.28
N TYR A 135 -7.97 -0.19 -7.88
CA TYR A 135 -8.41 -0.98 -9.02
C TYR A 135 -8.85 -0.07 -10.15
N GLY A 136 -8.47 -0.44 -11.35
CA GLY A 136 -8.85 0.27 -12.56
C GLY A 136 -8.27 -0.35 -13.81
N LEU A 137 -8.67 0.18 -14.95
CA LEU A 137 -8.24 -0.21 -16.31
C LEU A 137 -8.08 1.04 -17.17
N SER A 138 -7.32 0.92 -18.26
CA SER A 138 -7.11 2.01 -19.22
C SER A 138 -8.43 2.52 -19.78
N GLU A 139 -9.38 1.61 -20.00
CA GLU A 139 -10.72 1.87 -20.51
C GLU A 139 -11.61 2.69 -19.54
N ALA A 140 -11.18 2.86 -18.29
CA ALA A 140 -11.86 3.65 -17.26
C ALA A 140 -11.04 4.86 -16.77
N THR A 141 -10.01 5.28 -17.46
CA THR A 141 -9.19 6.51 -17.35
C THR A 141 -8.65 6.87 -15.97
N PRO A 142 -7.83 6.08 -15.32
CA PRO A 142 -7.77 4.61 -15.25
C PRO A 142 -8.43 4.04 -14.00
N ILE A 143 -8.94 4.88 -13.05
CA ILE A 143 -9.29 4.44 -11.69
C ILE A 143 -10.78 4.20 -11.51
N ILE A 144 -11.14 3.03 -11.00
CA ILE A 144 -12.51 2.62 -10.67
C ILE A 144 -12.77 2.70 -9.18
N SER A 145 -11.83 2.16 -8.37
CA SER A 145 -11.94 2.18 -6.91
C SER A 145 -10.57 2.28 -6.26
N ALA A 146 -10.52 2.78 -5.03
CA ALA A 146 -9.30 2.85 -4.25
C ALA A 146 -9.55 2.85 -2.74
N ASN A 147 -8.63 2.25 -1.98
CA ASN A 147 -8.49 2.51 -0.57
C ASN A 147 -7.90 3.91 -0.35
N SER A 148 -8.21 4.50 0.79
CA SER A 148 -7.73 5.83 1.17
C SER A 148 -7.31 5.87 2.65
N PRO A 149 -6.60 6.90 3.09
CA PRO A 149 -6.29 7.09 4.51
C PRO A 149 -7.53 7.11 5.41
N ALA A 150 -8.65 7.63 4.90
CA ALA A 150 -9.91 7.73 5.66
C ALA A 150 -10.67 6.38 5.73
N LYS A 151 -10.51 5.52 4.73
CA LYS A 151 -11.17 4.21 4.66
C LYS A 151 -10.30 3.21 3.93
N CYS A 152 -9.78 2.25 4.68
CA CYS A 152 -8.92 1.19 4.18
C CYS A 152 -9.41 -0.16 4.71
N ILE A 153 -9.43 -1.16 3.83
CA ILE A 153 -9.68 -2.56 4.17
C ILE A 153 -8.64 -3.39 3.41
N PHE A 154 -7.81 -4.13 4.13
CA PHE A 154 -6.80 -4.98 3.49
C PHE A 154 -7.44 -6.07 2.64
N GLY A 155 -6.85 -6.33 1.48
CA GLY A 155 -7.39 -7.28 0.50
C GLY A 155 -8.55 -6.74 -0.35
N SER A 156 -9.06 -5.53 -0.05
CA SER A 156 -10.07 -4.84 -0.85
C SER A 156 -9.42 -3.85 -1.82
N SER A 157 -10.06 -3.63 -2.96
CA SER A 157 -9.71 -2.54 -3.89
C SER A 157 -10.29 -1.18 -3.50
N GLY A 158 -10.97 -1.09 -2.34
CA GLY A 158 -11.46 0.15 -1.78
C GLY A 158 -12.83 0.59 -2.29
N LYS A 159 -13.15 1.86 -2.04
CA LYS A 159 -14.42 2.47 -2.42
C LYS A 159 -14.40 2.93 -3.88
N VAL A 160 -15.53 2.79 -4.56
CA VAL A 160 -15.74 3.31 -5.92
C VAL A 160 -15.56 4.83 -5.93
N VAL A 161 -14.86 5.33 -6.94
CA VAL A 161 -14.62 6.76 -7.15
C VAL A 161 -15.91 7.40 -7.71
N GLN A 162 -16.32 8.51 -7.11
CA GLN A 162 -17.49 9.26 -7.57
C GLN A 162 -17.14 10.13 -8.80
N PRO A 163 -18.05 10.31 -9.74
CA PRO A 163 -19.47 9.91 -9.78
C PRO A 163 -19.76 8.57 -10.46
N MET A 164 -18.84 7.61 -10.45
CA MET A 164 -18.99 6.33 -11.14
C MET A 164 -20.02 5.42 -10.49
N GLU A 165 -20.76 4.69 -11.32
CA GLU A 165 -21.66 3.60 -10.93
C GLU A 165 -20.99 2.25 -11.18
N ILE A 166 -21.24 1.27 -10.30
CA ILE A 166 -20.73 -0.10 -10.43
C ILE A 166 -21.84 -1.10 -10.15
N LYS A 167 -21.86 -2.18 -10.92
CA LYS A 167 -22.70 -3.35 -10.70
C LYS A 167 -21.87 -4.62 -10.84
N ILE A 168 -22.27 -5.66 -10.13
CA ILE A 168 -21.73 -7.01 -10.29
C ILE A 168 -22.84 -7.86 -10.91
N LEU A 169 -22.61 -8.35 -12.12
CA LEU A 169 -23.60 -9.11 -12.88
C LEU A 169 -23.16 -10.56 -13.05
N ASP A 170 -24.11 -11.49 -13.15
CA ASP A 170 -23.82 -12.85 -13.60
C ASP A 170 -23.79 -12.95 -15.14
N ALA A 171 -23.67 -14.18 -15.65
CA ALA A 171 -23.62 -14.45 -17.09
C ALA A 171 -24.94 -14.10 -17.82
N ASP A 172 -26.06 -14.04 -17.11
CA ASP A 172 -27.39 -13.70 -17.63
C ASP A 172 -27.70 -12.20 -17.48
N GLY A 173 -26.75 -11.41 -16.97
CA GLY A 173 -26.88 -9.97 -16.76
C GLY A 173 -27.68 -9.58 -15.52
N VAL A 174 -27.91 -10.52 -14.60
CA VAL A 174 -28.65 -10.27 -13.35
C VAL A 174 -27.69 -9.76 -12.28
N GLU A 175 -28.09 -8.69 -11.59
CA GLU A 175 -27.29 -8.07 -10.53
C GLU A 175 -27.15 -9.02 -9.33
N GLN A 176 -25.91 -9.25 -8.90
CA GLN A 176 -25.59 -10.17 -7.83
C GLN A 176 -25.63 -9.49 -6.46
N PRO A 177 -26.08 -10.20 -5.42
CA PRO A 177 -26.09 -9.69 -4.06
C PRO A 177 -24.65 -9.60 -3.49
N PHE A 178 -24.50 -8.87 -2.38
CA PHE A 178 -23.21 -8.74 -1.70
C PHE A 178 -22.62 -10.10 -1.32
N GLY A 179 -21.32 -10.27 -1.61
CA GLY A 179 -20.57 -11.49 -1.32
C GLY A 179 -20.60 -12.54 -2.43
N VAL A 180 -21.42 -12.33 -3.47
CA VAL A 180 -21.46 -13.20 -4.65
C VAL A 180 -20.56 -12.64 -5.75
N LYS A 181 -19.82 -13.54 -6.41
CA LYS A 181 -18.93 -13.18 -7.53
C LYS A 181 -19.70 -12.96 -8.82
N GLY A 182 -19.24 -12.02 -9.64
CA GLY A 182 -19.78 -11.76 -10.96
C GLY A 182 -18.85 -10.88 -11.78
N GLU A 183 -19.29 -10.48 -12.95
CA GLU A 183 -18.60 -9.53 -13.83
C GLU A 183 -18.76 -8.11 -13.29
N ILE A 184 -17.67 -7.35 -13.28
CA ILE A 184 -17.66 -5.96 -12.84
C ILE A 184 -18.10 -5.08 -14.01
N CYS A 185 -19.29 -4.53 -13.94
CA CYS A 185 -19.82 -3.58 -14.90
C CYS A 185 -19.72 -2.16 -14.33
N ILE A 186 -19.21 -1.23 -15.12
CA ILE A 186 -19.00 0.17 -14.72
C ILE A 186 -19.69 1.12 -15.69
N LYS A 187 -20.17 2.25 -15.15
CA LYS A 187 -20.71 3.37 -15.90
C LYS A 187 -20.24 4.68 -15.30
N GLY A 188 -19.77 5.59 -16.15
CA GLY A 188 -19.27 6.90 -15.73
C GLY A 188 -18.65 7.67 -16.88
N GLU A 189 -18.41 8.96 -16.67
CA GLU A 189 -17.80 9.85 -17.68
C GLU A 189 -16.33 9.49 -17.99
N ASN A 190 -15.69 8.72 -17.12
CA ASN A 190 -14.32 8.24 -17.26
C ASN A 190 -14.22 6.94 -18.08
N VAL A 191 -15.34 6.34 -18.50
CA VAL A 191 -15.35 5.18 -19.39
C VAL A 191 -15.13 5.64 -20.82
N MET A 192 -14.13 5.05 -21.50
CA MET A 192 -13.80 5.41 -22.88
C MET A 192 -14.94 5.07 -23.85
N ALA A 193 -14.97 5.77 -24.99
CA ALA A 193 -16.00 5.57 -26.01
C ALA A 193 -15.85 4.25 -26.81
N GLY A 194 -14.70 3.61 -26.73
CA GLY A 194 -14.37 2.36 -27.45
C GLY A 194 -12.97 2.41 -28.08
N TYR A 195 -12.57 1.28 -28.67
CA TYR A 195 -11.35 1.15 -29.46
C TYR A 195 -11.59 1.53 -30.92
#